data_b0e992d63d60a8b0a0f9cf056b858c98
#
_entry.id   b0e992d63d60a8b0a0f9cf056b858c98
#
_cell.length_a   1.000
_cell.length_b   1.000
_cell.length_c   1.000
_cell.angle_alpha   90.00
_cell.angle_beta   90.00
_cell.angle_gamma   90.00
#
_symmetry.space_group_name_H-M   'P 1'
#
loop_
_entity.id
_entity.type
_entity.pdbx_description
1 polymer ?
#
loop_
_entity_poly.entity_id
_entity_poly.type
_entity_poly.pdbx_seq_one_letter_code
_entity_poly.pdbx_strand_id
1 'polypeptide(L)'
;VSVDYDGEEPSVGRDAAEEAANGPAARAVSGEVRAKGAEDVDGVIPTERMGEVVSFKPDDGRLKADVDVDAARGILNENLGETEKELRNANYTSSGGELTVTPHQDGRTIDWEKTLENFPERVIGDAEREFDVSYDEEKASFTTEQAERATFDEAMGEFTTSGFSRDSGINIRRISDDVSGTLLLPGETFSLNGRTEPRGKAQGYVESGIIQDGHADTAVGGGISQYATTLYNATYFAGLEDVAHTPHS
;
A
#
# COMPACT_ATOMS: atom_id res chain seq x y z
N VAL A 1 -7.99 -52.92 -9.71
CA VAL A 1 -8.62 -52.54 -10.98
C VAL A 1 -7.52 -51.93 -11.83
N SER A 2 -7.04 -52.66 -12.84
CA SER A 2 -6.19 -52.09 -13.88
C SER A 2 -7.08 -51.35 -14.87
N VAL A 3 -6.78 -50.11 -15.12
CA VAL A 3 -7.43 -49.30 -16.14
C VAL A 3 -6.39 -49.12 -17.26
N ASP A 4 -6.58 -49.84 -18.38
CA ASP A 4 -5.81 -49.58 -19.58
C ASP A 4 -6.37 -48.30 -20.23
N TYR A 5 -5.57 -47.28 -20.27
CA TYR A 5 -5.86 -46.07 -21.02
C TYR A 5 -4.92 -46.05 -22.25
N ASP A 6 -5.49 -46.07 -23.43
CA ASP A 6 -4.80 -46.07 -24.75
C ASP A 6 -3.65 -47.09 -24.92
N GLY A 7 -3.67 -48.20 -24.18
CA GLY A 7 -2.67 -49.27 -24.31
C GLY A 7 -1.31 -48.98 -23.66
N GLU A 8 -1.18 -47.92 -22.88
CA GLU A 8 -0.01 -47.66 -22.05
C GLU A 8 -0.21 -48.25 -20.64
N GLU A 9 0.84 -48.84 -20.07
CA GLU A 9 0.83 -49.29 -18.69
C GLU A 9 0.78 -48.06 -17.77
N PRO A 10 -0.01 -48.07 -16.67
CA PRO A 10 -0.05 -46.97 -15.72
C PRO A 10 1.34 -46.75 -15.14
N SER A 11 1.78 -45.49 -15.12
CA SER A 11 3.10 -45.09 -14.59
C SER A 11 3.28 -45.35 -13.09
N VAL A 12 2.19 -45.67 -12.38
CA VAL A 12 2.16 -45.90 -10.92
C VAL A 12 1.41 -47.21 -10.64
N GLY A 13 2.05 -48.12 -9.90
CA GLY A 13 1.45 -49.37 -9.46
C GLY A 13 0.42 -49.18 -8.32
N ARG A 14 -0.41 -50.24 -8.12
CA ARG A 14 -1.46 -50.22 -7.08
C ARG A 14 -0.91 -49.95 -5.70
N ASP A 15 0.19 -50.57 -5.31
CA ASP A 15 0.76 -50.46 -3.96
C ASP A 15 1.21 -49.00 -3.68
N ALA A 16 1.81 -48.36 -4.68
CA ALA A 16 2.23 -46.97 -4.58
C ALA A 16 1.02 -45.99 -4.51
N ALA A 17 -0.07 -46.32 -5.22
CA ALA A 17 -1.31 -45.56 -5.13
C ALA A 17 -1.98 -45.72 -3.74
N GLU A 18 -1.98 -46.95 -3.21
CA GLU A 18 -2.50 -47.22 -1.85
C GLU A 18 -1.63 -46.55 -0.76
N GLU A 19 -0.31 -46.52 -0.90
CA GLU A 19 0.61 -45.82 0.00
C GLU A 19 0.32 -44.30 0.00
N ALA A 20 0.16 -43.67 -1.15
CA ALA A 20 -0.16 -42.25 -1.26
C ALA A 20 -1.55 -41.93 -0.69
N ALA A 21 -2.54 -42.80 -0.96
CA ALA A 21 -3.92 -42.61 -0.47
C ALA A 21 -4.03 -42.75 1.05
N ASN A 22 -3.33 -43.72 1.65
CA ASN A 22 -3.38 -43.94 3.10
C ASN A 22 -2.37 -43.11 3.90
N GLY A 23 -1.42 -42.44 3.24
CA GLY A 23 -0.43 -41.56 3.82
C GLY A 23 -0.76 -40.10 3.57
N PRO A 24 -0.01 -39.41 2.68
CA PRO A 24 -0.11 -37.95 2.51
C PRO A 24 -1.50 -37.48 2.06
N ALA A 25 -2.24 -38.24 1.26
CA ALA A 25 -3.58 -37.86 0.83
C ALA A 25 -4.59 -37.91 1.99
N ALA A 26 -4.54 -38.99 2.78
CA ALA A 26 -5.40 -39.11 3.98
C ALA A 26 -5.08 -37.99 4.98
N ARG A 27 -3.80 -37.65 5.13
CA ARG A 27 -3.41 -36.52 5.98
C ARG A 27 -3.91 -35.19 5.46
N ALA A 28 -3.75 -34.91 4.17
CA ALA A 28 -4.21 -33.68 3.57
C ALA A 28 -5.68 -33.39 3.91
N VAL A 29 -6.55 -34.40 3.86
CA VAL A 29 -7.99 -34.26 4.12
C VAL A 29 -8.41 -34.61 5.55
N SER A 30 -7.48 -34.77 6.49
CA SER A 30 -7.80 -35.16 7.89
C SER A 30 -8.45 -34.05 8.71
N GLY A 31 -8.41 -32.80 8.23
CA GLY A 31 -9.00 -31.63 8.87
C GLY A 31 -8.64 -30.35 8.15
N GLU A 32 -9.19 -29.26 8.58
CA GLU A 32 -8.84 -27.93 8.10
C GLU A 32 -7.42 -27.52 8.50
N VAL A 33 -6.86 -26.54 7.81
CA VAL A 33 -5.62 -25.84 8.20
C VAL A 33 -6.00 -24.42 8.58
N ARG A 34 -5.55 -23.97 9.75
CA ARG A 34 -5.93 -22.68 10.34
C ARG A 34 -4.72 -21.83 10.67
N ALA A 35 -4.67 -20.63 10.08
CA ALA A 35 -3.71 -19.60 10.42
C ALA A 35 -4.41 -18.55 11.29
N LYS A 36 -3.99 -18.40 12.53
CA LYS A 36 -4.53 -17.42 13.48
C LYS A 36 -4.00 -16.04 13.19
N GLY A 37 -4.85 -15.15 12.74
CA GLY A 37 -4.52 -13.77 12.47
C GLY A 37 -4.77 -12.84 13.64
N ALA A 38 -4.45 -11.58 13.44
CA ALA A 38 -4.74 -10.53 14.41
C ALA A 38 -6.23 -10.23 14.47
N GLU A 39 -6.66 -9.63 15.59
CA GLU A 39 -8.06 -9.18 15.80
C GLU A 39 -9.10 -10.30 15.70
N ASP A 40 -8.70 -11.53 16.06
CA ASP A 40 -9.52 -12.74 16.00
C ASP A 40 -10.01 -13.09 14.57
N VAL A 41 -9.28 -12.64 13.54
CA VAL A 41 -9.54 -12.98 12.14
C VAL A 41 -8.60 -14.09 11.71
N ASP A 42 -9.15 -15.26 11.43
CA ASP A 42 -8.37 -16.43 11.01
C ASP A 42 -8.48 -16.69 9.51
N GLY A 43 -7.37 -17.11 8.92
CA GLY A 43 -7.36 -17.73 7.59
C GLY A 43 -7.57 -19.23 7.73
N VAL A 44 -8.50 -19.79 6.96
CA VAL A 44 -8.82 -21.22 7.03
C VAL A 44 -8.79 -21.83 5.63
N ILE A 45 -8.09 -22.95 5.51
CA ILE A 45 -8.21 -23.83 4.34
C ILE A 45 -9.10 -24.99 4.75
N PRO A 46 -10.38 -25.00 4.35
CA PRO A 46 -11.29 -26.07 4.68
C PRO A 46 -10.92 -27.33 3.90
N THR A 47 -11.32 -28.47 4.42
CA THR A 47 -11.00 -29.80 3.84
C THR A 47 -11.45 -29.91 2.38
N GLU A 48 -12.57 -29.29 2.01
CA GLU A 48 -13.14 -29.32 0.67
C GLU A 48 -12.26 -28.60 -0.37
N ARG A 49 -11.46 -27.64 0.07
CA ARG A 49 -10.53 -26.88 -0.80
C ARG A 49 -9.11 -27.44 -0.79
N MET A 50 -8.87 -28.51 -0.05
CA MET A 50 -7.51 -29.07 0.06
C MET A 50 -6.97 -29.57 -1.29
N GLY A 51 -7.85 -29.95 -2.23
CA GLY A 51 -7.48 -30.31 -3.60
C GLY A 51 -6.96 -29.15 -4.46
N GLU A 52 -7.16 -27.88 -4.03
CA GLU A 52 -6.56 -26.71 -4.68
C GLU A 52 -5.09 -26.54 -4.22
N VAL A 53 -4.73 -27.07 -3.06
CA VAL A 53 -3.43 -26.89 -2.41
C VAL A 53 -2.53 -28.11 -2.58
N VAL A 54 -3.10 -29.32 -2.64
CA VAL A 54 -2.34 -30.57 -2.71
C VAL A 54 -2.66 -31.31 -3.99
N SER A 55 -1.63 -31.63 -4.74
CA SER A 55 -1.70 -32.48 -5.94
C SER A 55 -0.72 -33.66 -5.82
N PHE A 56 -0.94 -34.69 -6.62
CA PHE A 56 -0.09 -35.88 -6.67
C PHE A 56 0.42 -36.09 -8.09
N LYS A 57 1.74 -36.21 -8.24
CA LYS A 57 2.39 -36.39 -9.53
C LYS A 57 3.14 -37.74 -9.53
N PRO A 58 3.10 -38.50 -10.63
CA PRO A 58 3.95 -39.68 -10.79
C PRO A 58 5.43 -39.26 -10.77
N ASP A 59 6.20 -39.94 -9.92
CA ASP A 59 7.63 -39.74 -9.80
C ASP A 59 8.29 -41.09 -9.47
N ASP A 60 9.09 -41.63 -10.39
CA ASP A 60 9.82 -42.92 -10.27
C ASP A 60 8.93 -44.07 -9.72
N GLY A 61 7.76 -44.25 -10.34
CA GLY A 61 6.81 -45.33 -10.00
C GLY A 61 6.01 -45.09 -8.70
N ARG A 62 6.16 -43.93 -8.07
CA ARG A 62 5.39 -43.50 -6.87
C ARG A 62 4.53 -42.28 -7.18
N LEU A 63 3.61 -41.98 -6.27
CA LEU A 63 2.88 -40.71 -6.26
C LEU A 63 3.52 -39.78 -5.24
N LYS A 64 4.17 -38.75 -5.73
CA LYS A 64 4.74 -37.70 -4.89
C LYS A 64 3.72 -36.62 -4.68
N ALA A 65 3.48 -36.28 -3.42
CA ALA A 65 2.66 -35.13 -3.08
C ALA A 65 3.42 -33.83 -3.41
N ASP A 66 2.71 -32.88 -3.98
CA ASP A 66 3.16 -31.54 -4.32
C ASP A 66 2.19 -30.55 -3.66
N VAL A 67 2.73 -29.66 -2.84
CA VAL A 67 1.94 -28.67 -2.08
C VAL A 67 2.15 -27.30 -2.71
N ASP A 68 1.07 -26.72 -3.21
CA ASP A 68 1.03 -25.39 -3.78
C ASP A 68 0.86 -24.35 -2.66
N VAL A 69 1.97 -23.76 -2.23
CA VAL A 69 2.01 -22.76 -1.18
C VAL A 69 1.37 -21.43 -1.62
N ASP A 70 1.43 -21.11 -2.92
CA ASP A 70 0.81 -19.89 -3.44
C ASP A 70 -0.72 -20.00 -3.46
N ALA A 71 -1.25 -21.17 -3.82
CA ALA A 71 -2.68 -21.47 -3.69
C ALA A 71 -3.13 -21.39 -2.22
N ALA A 72 -2.36 -21.97 -1.30
CA ALA A 72 -2.64 -21.88 0.13
C ALA A 72 -2.66 -20.44 0.63
N ARG A 73 -1.65 -19.64 0.24
CA ARG A 73 -1.60 -18.21 0.54
C ARG A 73 -2.83 -17.49 0.03
N GLY A 74 -3.25 -17.75 -1.21
CA GLY A 74 -4.45 -17.15 -1.80
C GLY A 74 -5.70 -17.40 -0.96
N ILE A 75 -5.92 -18.67 -0.55
CA ILE A 75 -7.09 -19.05 0.26
C ILE A 75 -7.04 -18.39 1.65
N LEU A 76 -5.90 -18.45 2.33
CA LEU A 76 -5.74 -17.85 3.65
C LEU A 76 -5.94 -16.33 3.62
N ASN A 77 -5.48 -15.69 2.55
CA ASN A 77 -5.57 -14.24 2.39
C ASN A 77 -7.00 -13.74 2.14
N GLU A 78 -7.94 -14.58 1.75
CA GLU A 78 -9.35 -14.19 1.58
C GLU A 78 -9.93 -13.53 2.85
N ASN A 79 -9.48 -13.96 4.03
CA ASN A 79 -9.85 -13.35 5.31
C ASN A 79 -8.69 -12.55 5.92
N LEU A 80 -7.48 -13.10 5.92
CA LEU A 80 -6.33 -12.48 6.59
C LEU A 80 -5.94 -11.13 6.00
N GLY A 81 -6.24 -10.84 4.73
CA GLY A 81 -6.00 -9.53 4.12
C GLY A 81 -6.68 -8.38 4.88
N GLU A 82 -7.80 -8.64 5.57
CA GLU A 82 -8.48 -7.63 6.41
C GLU A 82 -7.68 -7.25 7.66
N THR A 83 -6.69 -8.06 8.05
CA THR A 83 -5.83 -7.78 9.21
C THR A 83 -4.67 -6.86 8.87
N GLU A 84 -4.38 -6.64 7.60
CA GLU A 84 -3.33 -5.71 7.17
C GLU A 84 -3.77 -4.25 7.40
N LYS A 85 -2.82 -3.40 7.75
CA LYS A 85 -3.05 -1.97 7.99
C LYS A 85 -2.02 -1.16 7.23
N GLU A 86 -2.49 -0.19 6.46
CA GLU A 86 -1.63 0.74 5.77
C GLU A 86 -1.02 1.73 6.77
N LEU A 87 0.30 1.94 6.69
CA LEU A 87 1.00 2.94 7.48
C LEU A 87 0.49 4.34 7.13
N ARG A 88 0.13 5.11 8.15
CA ARG A 88 -0.26 6.51 7.98
C ARG A 88 0.21 7.33 9.16
N ASN A 89 0.99 8.37 8.91
CA ASN A 89 1.33 9.37 9.90
C ASN A 89 0.11 10.21 10.31
N ALA A 90 0.13 10.73 11.52
CA ALA A 90 -0.82 11.77 11.91
C ALA A 90 -0.71 12.97 10.96
N ASN A 91 -1.82 13.68 10.79
CA ASN A 91 -1.86 14.85 9.91
C ASN A 91 -2.86 15.87 10.48
N TYR A 92 -2.90 17.07 9.90
CA TYR A 92 -3.88 18.08 10.23
C TYR A 92 -4.81 18.35 9.06
N THR A 93 -6.08 18.50 9.36
CA THR A 93 -7.07 19.04 8.43
C THR A 93 -7.51 20.40 8.91
N SER A 94 -7.58 21.38 8.00
CA SER A 94 -8.06 22.72 8.29
C SER A 94 -9.51 22.88 7.80
N SER A 95 -10.40 23.28 8.67
CA SER A 95 -11.78 23.62 8.33
C SER A 95 -12.18 24.90 9.05
N GLY A 96 -12.50 25.96 8.28
CA GLY A 96 -12.89 27.24 8.86
C GLY A 96 -11.83 27.93 9.72
N GLY A 97 -10.55 27.60 9.56
CA GLY A 97 -9.44 28.13 10.34
C GLY A 97 -9.12 27.34 11.62
N GLU A 98 -9.86 26.27 11.88
CA GLU A 98 -9.59 25.33 12.98
C GLU A 98 -8.80 24.12 12.42
N LEU A 99 -7.72 23.75 13.12
CA LEU A 99 -6.92 22.58 12.81
C LEU A 99 -7.42 21.39 13.63
N THR A 100 -7.76 20.32 12.94
CA THR A 100 -8.15 19.04 13.56
C THR A 100 -7.11 17.98 13.23
N VAL A 101 -6.66 17.24 14.25
CA VAL A 101 -5.70 16.15 14.08
C VAL A 101 -6.41 14.94 13.46
N THR A 102 -5.87 14.44 12.33
CA THR A 102 -6.21 13.14 11.81
C THR A 102 -5.27 12.11 12.44
N PRO A 103 -5.78 11.07 13.11
CA PRO A 103 -4.95 10.11 13.81
C PRO A 103 -4.00 9.34 12.90
N HIS A 104 -2.82 8.99 13.45
CA HIS A 104 -1.91 8.05 12.80
C HIS A 104 -2.47 6.63 12.82
N GLN A 105 -1.89 5.78 11.99
CA GLN A 105 -2.09 4.35 11.99
C GLN A 105 -0.75 3.66 11.74
N ASP A 106 -0.35 2.79 12.66
CA ASP A 106 0.80 1.92 12.43
C ASP A 106 0.51 0.95 11.28
N GLY A 107 1.51 0.71 10.46
CA GLY A 107 1.46 -0.27 9.39
C GLY A 107 1.57 -1.69 9.94
N ARG A 108 0.86 -2.62 9.31
CA ARG A 108 0.96 -4.05 9.61
C ARG A 108 0.71 -4.81 8.31
N THR A 109 1.68 -5.61 7.90
CA THR A 109 1.61 -6.47 6.71
C THR A 109 1.90 -7.91 7.10
N ILE A 110 1.32 -8.87 6.39
CA ILE A 110 1.57 -10.29 6.66
C ILE A 110 2.93 -10.68 6.06
N ASP A 111 3.83 -11.19 6.91
CA ASP A 111 5.05 -11.87 6.48
C ASP A 111 4.70 -13.30 6.02
N TRP A 112 4.35 -13.44 4.75
CA TRP A 112 3.94 -14.72 4.18
C TRP A 112 5.08 -15.74 4.15
N GLU A 113 6.33 -15.34 4.06
CA GLU A 113 7.48 -16.23 4.07
C GLU A 113 7.59 -16.95 5.42
N LYS A 114 7.52 -16.19 6.52
CA LYS A 114 7.52 -16.76 7.86
C LYS A 114 6.22 -17.48 8.21
N THR A 115 5.08 -16.93 7.83
CA THR A 115 3.76 -17.52 8.11
C THR A 115 3.63 -18.91 7.51
N LEU A 116 4.10 -19.10 6.29
CA LEU A 116 4.03 -20.36 5.56
C LEU A 116 5.32 -21.19 5.63
N GLU A 117 6.23 -20.83 6.54
CA GLU A 117 7.41 -21.64 6.80
C GLU A 117 6.99 -23.07 7.20
N ASN A 118 7.57 -24.07 6.54
CA ASN A 118 7.23 -25.48 6.74
C ASN A 118 5.76 -25.85 6.47
N PHE A 119 5.04 -25.06 5.70
CA PHE A 119 3.62 -25.31 5.39
C PHE A 119 3.32 -26.70 4.83
N PRO A 120 4.14 -27.29 3.94
CA PRO A 120 3.94 -28.68 3.48
C PRO A 120 3.84 -29.70 4.62
N GLU A 121 4.65 -29.57 5.67
CA GLU A 121 4.62 -30.47 6.82
C GLU A 121 3.31 -30.36 7.63
N ARG A 122 2.65 -29.21 7.57
CA ARG A 122 1.34 -29.00 8.21
C ARG A 122 0.21 -29.68 7.43
N VAL A 123 0.35 -29.79 6.14
CA VAL A 123 -0.69 -30.34 5.25
C VAL A 123 -0.54 -31.85 5.07
N ILE A 124 0.65 -32.33 4.76
CA ILE A 124 0.92 -33.75 4.43
C ILE A 124 1.89 -34.44 5.40
N GLY A 125 2.52 -33.71 6.31
CA GLY A 125 3.42 -34.20 7.34
C GLY A 125 2.79 -34.27 8.73
N ASP A 126 3.61 -34.19 9.77
CA ASP A 126 3.21 -34.37 11.19
C ASP A 126 3.11 -33.04 11.98
N ALA A 127 3.33 -31.90 11.33
CA ALA A 127 3.23 -30.60 12.01
C ALA A 127 1.78 -30.23 12.34
N GLU A 128 1.62 -29.38 13.35
CA GLU A 128 0.31 -28.86 13.75
C GLU A 128 -0.35 -28.07 12.62
N ARG A 129 -1.65 -28.28 12.43
CA ARG A 129 -2.43 -27.63 11.37
C ARG A 129 -2.93 -26.23 11.76
N GLU A 130 -2.77 -25.87 13.03
CA GLU A 130 -3.08 -24.55 13.55
C GLU A 130 -1.78 -23.83 13.90
N PHE A 131 -1.63 -22.58 13.46
CA PHE A 131 -0.42 -21.79 13.64
C PHE A 131 -0.73 -20.30 13.60
N ASP A 132 0.16 -19.51 14.16
CA ASP A 132 0.02 -18.06 14.19
C ASP A 132 0.53 -17.42 12.88
N VAL A 133 -0.13 -16.33 12.46
CA VAL A 133 0.31 -15.47 11.37
C VAL A 133 1.43 -14.57 11.85
N SER A 134 2.52 -14.53 11.10
CA SER A 134 3.61 -13.57 11.33
C SER A 134 3.31 -12.25 10.66
N TYR A 135 3.56 -11.14 11.37
CA TYR A 135 3.36 -9.80 10.85
C TYR A 135 4.66 -8.99 10.93
N ASP A 136 4.87 -8.17 9.90
CA ASP A 136 5.81 -7.06 9.95
C ASP A 136 5.04 -5.80 10.37
N GLU A 137 5.47 -5.18 11.46
CA GLU A 137 4.89 -3.94 11.98
C GLU A 137 5.82 -2.76 11.70
N GLU A 138 5.24 -1.69 11.16
CA GLU A 138 5.93 -0.43 10.95
C GLU A 138 5.25 0.67 11.77
N LYS A 139 6.03 1.36 12.60
CA LYS A 139 5.50 2.44 13.45
C LYS A 139 5.41 3.74 12.68
N ALA A 140 4.32 4.47 12.87
CA ALA A 140 4.20 5.82 12.37
C ALA A 140 5.31 6.71 12.91
N SER A 141 5.99 7.44 12.03
CA SER A 141 7.06 8.36 12.39
C SER A 141 6.55 9.66 13.04
N PHE A 142 5.27 9.99 12.82
CA PHE A 142 4.58 11.11 13.46
C PHE A 142 3.24 10.62 14.02
N THR A 143 3.19 10.52 15.35
CA THR A 143 2.04 9.94 16.05
C THR A 143 0.95 10.97 16.35
N THR A 144 -0.26 10.53 16.65
CA THR A 144 -1.37 11.38 17.10
C THR A 144 -0.97 12.20 18.32
N GLU A 145 -0.28 11.59 19.29
CA GLU A 145 0.18 12.27 20.49
C GLU A 145 1.20 13.39 20.19
N GLN A 146 2.09 13.17 19.23
CA GLN A 146 3.01 14.21 18.76
C GLN A 146 2.25 15.34 18.06
N ALA A 147 1.26 15.01 17.23
CA ALA A 147 0.44 15.99 16.55
C ALA A 147 -0.39 16.83 17.55
N GLU A 148 -0.98 16.22 18.56
CA GLU A 148 -1.75 16.93 19.59
C GLU A 148 -0.91 17.88 20.45
N ARG A 149 0.39 17.59 20.60
CA ARG A 149 1.35 18.43 21.33
C ARG A 149 2.03 19.49 20.49
N ALA A 150 2.00 19.35 19.16
CA ALA A 150 2.65 20.29 18.28
C ALA A 150 1.93 21.64 18.31
N THR A 151 2.70 22.71 18.37
CA THR A 151 2.20 24.09 18.27
C THR A 151 2.71 24.72 16.98
N PHE A 152 1.91 25.60 16.41
CA PHE A 152 2.25 26.36 15.20
C PHE A 152 2.26 27.86 15.53
N ASP A 153 2.95 28.20 16.59
CA ASP A 153 2.92 29.55 17.17
C ASP A 153 3.86 30.51 16.44
N GLU A 154 4.83 30.00 15.68
CA GLU A 154 5.83 30.82 15.01
C GLU A 154 5.89 30.49 13.49
N ALA A 155 5.87 31.55 12.66
CA ALA A 155 6.18 31.43 11.25
C ALA A 155 7.70 31.34 11.08
N MET A 156 8.17 30.18 10.57
CA MET A 156 9.60 29.93 10.30
C MET A 156 10.11 30.73 9.10
N GLY A 157 9.25 31.06 8.15
CA GLY A 157 9.55 31.87 6.99
C GLY A 157 8.28 32.44 6.37
N GLU A 158 8.37 33.66 5.90
CA GLU A 158 7.29 34.32 5.18
C GLU A 158 7.81 35.10 3.98
N PHE A 159 7.00 35.20 2.96
CA PHE A 159 7.31 35.99 1.77
C PHE A 159 6.03 36.49 1.11
N THR A 160 6.04 37.70 0.60
CA THR A 160 4.87 38.32 -0.01
C THR A 160 5.23 38.88 -1.40
N THR A 161 4.40 38.57 -2.37
CA THR A 161 4.44 39.19 -3.70
C THR A 161 3.10 39.85 -4.03
N SER A 162 3.12 40.77 -4.99
CA SER A 162 1.94 41.51 -5.43
C SER A 162 2.03 41.81 -6.95
N GLY A 163 1.01 42.44 -7.51
CA GLY A 163 1.05 42.91 -8.89
C GLY A 163 0.49 41.90 -9.89
N PHE A 164 -0.41 41.02 -9.50
CA PHE A 164 -1.08 40.07 -10.37
C PHE A 164 -2.44 40.59 -10.90
N SER A 165 -2.87 40.06 -12.05
CA SER A 165 -4.21 40.31 -12.61
C SER A 165 -5.32 39.66 -11.77
N ARG A 166 -6.57 40.07 -11.99
CA ARG A 166 -7.73 39.48 -11.33
C ARG A 166 -7.80 37.95 -11.54
N ASP A 167 -7.62 37.48 -12.78
CA ASP A 167 -7.75 36.07 -13.14
C ASP A 167 -6.56 35.26 -12.62
N SER A 168 -5.34 35.81 -12.65
CA SER A 168 -4.19 35.23 -11.94
C SER A 168 -4.47 35.10 -10.44
N GLY A 169 -5.13 36.08 -9.83
CA GLY A 169 -5.52 36.05 -8.42
C GLY A 169 -6.49 34.92 -8.07
N ILE A 170 -7.38 34.52 -9.00
CA ILE A 170 -8.24 33.33 -8.83
C ILE A 170 -7.40 32.08 -8.77
N ASN A 171 -6.45 31.90 -9.71
CA ASN A 171 -5.58 30.75 -9.77
C ASN A 171 -4.62 30.67 -8.57
N ILE A 172 -4.07 31.81 -8.13
CA ILE A 172 -3.22 31.92 -6.94
C ILE A 172 -3.97 31.51 -5.70
N ARG A 173 -5.22 31.96 -5.53
CA ARG A 173 -6.06 31.54 -4.40
C ARG A 173 -6.33 30.06 -4.44
N ARG A 174 -6.71 29.54 -5.59
CA ARG A 174 -7.02 28.11 -5.74
C ARG A 174 -5.84 27.22 -5.35
N ILE A 175 -4.64 27.51 -5.87
CA ILE A 175 -3.44 26.72 -5.54
C ILE A 175 -3.03 26.93 -4.07
N SER A 176 -3.24 28.11 -3.50
CA SER A 176 -3.01 28.36 -2.08
C SER A 176 -3.92 27.50 -1.19
N ASP A 177 -5.19 27.37 -1.55
CA ASP A 177 -6.14 26.52 -0.83
C ASP A 177 -5.73 25.03 -0.90
N ASP A 178 -5.22 24.56 -2.04
CA ASP A 178 -4.74 23.20 -2.22
C ASP A 178 -3.47 22.86 -1.40
N VAL A 179 -2.63 23.88 -1.16
CA VAL A 179 -1.36 23.73 -0.42
C VAL A 179 -1.53 23.99 1.06
N SER A 180 -2.49 24.83 1.43
CA SER A 180 -2.72 25.22 2.82
C SER A 180 -2.98 24.03 3.73
N GLY A 181 -2.38 24.03 4.92
CA GLY A 181 -2.48 22.94 5.89
C GLY A 181 -1.65 21.69 5.56
N THR A 182 -0.79 21.74 4.52
CA THR A 182 0.13 20.63 4.26
C THR A 182 1.13 20.52 5.41
N LEU A 183 1.20 19.35 6.03
CA LEU A 183 2.24 19.00 6.99
C LEU A 183 3.44 18.39 6.23
N LEU A 184 4.62 18.85 6.55
CA LEU A 184 5.89 18.31 6.08
C LEU A 184 6.71 17.86 7.29
N LEU A 185 6.98 16.57 7.38
CA LEU A 185 7.80 16.00 8.45
C LEU A 185 9.29 16.06 8.09
N PRO A 186 10.18 16.01 9.10
CA PRO A 186 11.62 15.93 8.86
C PRO A 186 11.98 14.76 7.92
N GLY A 187 12.73 15.08 6.85
CA GLY A 187 13.13 14.12 5.83
C GLY A 187 12.11 13.92 4.69
N GLU A 188 10.91 14.47 4.79
CA GLU A 188 9.93 14.42 3.70
C GLU A 188 10.19 15.52 2.66
N THR A 189 9.76 15.27 1.43
CA THR A 189 9.84 16.23 0.33
C THR A 189 8.46 16.71 -0.08
N PHE A 190 8.24 18.03 -0.07
CA PHE A 190 7.05 18.64 -0.64
C PHE A 190 7.26 18.91 -2.13
N SER A 191 6.31 18.49 -2.95
CA SER A 191 6.25 18.83 -4.38
C SER A 191 4.98 19.62 -4.69
N LEU A 192 5.14 20.86 -5.15
CA LEU A 192 4.00 21.69 -5.54
C LEU A 192 3.21 21.05 -6.69
N ASN A 193 3.88 20.49 -7.67
CA ASN A 193 3.22 19.80 -8.78
C ASN A 193 2.54 18.51 -8.31
N GLY A 194 3.22 17.68 -7.56
CA GLY A 194 2.66 16.44 -7.00
C GLY A 194 1.42 16.68 -6.13
N ARG A 195 1.34 17.83 -5.46
CA ARG A 195 0.21 18.19 -4.61
C ARG A 195 -0.98 18.77 -5.36
N THR A 196 -0.75 19.49 -6.49
CA THR A 196 -1.76 20.37 -7.08
C THR A 196 -2.14 20.04 -8.53
N GLU A 197 -1.45 19.11 -9.19
CA GLU A 197 -1.82 18.67 -10.55
C GLU A 197 -2.92 17.60 -10.53
N PRO A 198 -3.80 17.56 -11.55
CA PRO A 198 -3.85 18.44 -12.73
C PRO A 198 -4.48 19.81 -12.41
N ARG A 199 -3.99 20.87 -13.07
CA ARG A 199 -4.47 22.25 -12.90
C ARG A 199 -5.35 22.67 -14.09
N GLY A 200 -6.55 22.10 -14.19
CA GLY A 200 -7.48 22.32 -15.27
C GLY A 200 -8.70 23.15 -14.86
N LYS A 201 -9.57 23.47 -15.83
CA LYS A 201 -10.86 24.14 -15.57
C LYS A 201 -11.76 23.32 -14.65
N ALA A 202 -11.69 21.99 -14.75
CA ALA A 202 -12.45 21.08 -13.88
C ALA A 202 -12.04 21.19 -12.39
N GLN A 203 -10.81 21.60 -12.12
CA GLN A 203 -10.27 21.84 -10.76
C GLN A 203 -10.50 23.29 -10.30
N GLY A 204 -11.16 24.13 -11.11
CA GLY A 204 -11.49 25.51 -10.76
C GLY A 204 -10.44 26.55 -11.20
N TYR A 205 -9.43 26.15 -11.98
CA TYR A 205 -8.47 27.09 -12.56
C TYR A 205 -9.07 27.79 -13.80
N VAL A 206 -8.73 29.06 -13.99
CA VAL A 206 -9.21 29.89 -15.10
C VAL A 206 -8.06 30.26 -16.04
N GLU A 207 -8.41 30.67 -17.25
CA GLU A 207 -7.44 31.25 -18.19
C GLU A 207 -6.93 32.59 -17.69
N SER A 208 -5.64 32.79 -17.72
CA SER A 208 -4.98 34.04 -17.38
C SER A 208 -3.68 34.20 -18.13
N GLY A 209 -3.10 35.41 -18.11
CA GLY A 209 -1.86 35.73 -18.82
C GLY A 209 -0.70 34.88 -18.40
N ILE A 210 0.06 34.42 -19.38
CA ILE A 210 1.36 33.76 -19.24
C ILE A 210 2.38 34.46 -20.13
N ILE A 211 3.67 34.19 -19.91
CA ILE A 211 4.75 34.51 -20.84
C ILE A 211 5.29 33.17 -21.33
N GLN A 212 5.22 32.93 -22.62
CA GLN A 212 5.78 31.75 -23.27
C GLN A 212 6.76 32.18 -24.36
N ASP A 213 8.00 31.70 -24.28
CA ASP A 213 9.09 32.05 -25.21
C ASP A 213 9.27 33.56 -25.37
N GLY A 214 9.08 34.33 -24.28
CA GLY A 214 9.22 35.78 -24.30
C GLY A 214 8.00 36.52 -24.86
N HIS A 215 6.92 35.85 -25.22
CA HIS A 215 5.68 36.43 -25.75
C HIS A 215 4.52 36.29 -24.76
N ALA A 216 3.68 37.35 -24.71
CA ALA A 216 2.45 37.30 -23.91
C ALA A 216 1.42 36.35 -24.56
N ASP A 217 0.89 35.43 -23.78
CA ASP A 217 -0.15 34.48 -24.17
C ASP A 217 -1.12 34.25 -22.99
N THR A 218 -2.10 33.38 -23.17
CA THR A 218 -3.05 32.98 -22.12
C THR A 218 -3.12 31.47 -22.00
N ALA A 219 -3.16 30.98 -20.75
CA ALA A 219 -3.38 29.56 -20.47
C ALA A 219 -4.18 29.38 -19.18
N VAL A 220 -4.81 28.22 -19.04
CA VAL A 220 -5.43 27.81 -17.78
C VAL A 220 -4.35 27.67 -16.71
N GLY A 221 -4.56 28.32 -15.56
CA GLY A 221 -3.57 28.36 -14.49
C GLY A 221 -2.52 29.46 -14.61
N GLY A 222 -2.69 30.43 -15.52
CA GLY A 222 -1.80 31.60 -15.62
C GLY A 222 -1.68 32.33 -14.27
N GLY A 223 -0.45 32.74 -13.90
CA GLY A 223 -0.13 33.38 -12.61
C GLY A 223 0.33 32.43 -11.50
N ILE A 224 0.22 31.10 -11.68
CA ILE A 224 0.69 30.12 -10.70
C ILE A 224 2.20 30.20 -10.45
N SER A 225 2.99 30.58 -11.46
CA SER A 225 4.43 30.79 -11.31
C SER A 225 4.76 31.84 -10.25
N GLN A 226 3.92 32.87 -10.09
CA GLN A 226 4.08 33.85 -9.00
C GLN A 226 3.85 33.20 -7.63
N TYR A 227 2.84 32.33 -7.49
CA TYR A 227 2.63 31.57 -6.26
C TYR A 227 3.84 30.66 -5.96
N ALA A 228 4.32 29.93 -6.98
CA ALA A 228 5.50 29.07 -6.85
C ALA A 228 6.74 29.86 -6.37
N THR A 229 6.99 31.03 -6.96
CA THR A 229 8.07 31.92 -6.54
C THR A 229 7.88 32.42 -5.09
N THR A 230 6.66 32.77 -4.71
CA THR A 230 6.35 33.23 -3.35
C THR A 230 6.59 32.11 -2.33
N LEU A 231 6.06 30.92 -2.61
CA LEU A 231 6.25 29.75 -1.76
C LEU A 231 7.73 29.36 -1.64
N TYR A 232 8.45 29.34 -2.78
CA TYR A 232 9.87 29.03 -2.82
C TYR A 232 10.68 29.97 -1.90
N ASN A 233 10.44 31.26 -2.00
CA ASN A 233 11.14 32.22 -1.13
C ASN A 233 10.77 32.04 0.34
N ALA A 234 9.51 31.80 0.67
CA ALA A 234 9.09 31.54 2.06
C ALA A 234 9.78 30.29 2.62
N THR A 235 9.82 29.20 1.86
CA THR A 235 10.48 27.96 2.29
C THR A 235 12.01 28.09 2.35
N TYR A 236 12.61 28.87 1.45
CA TYR A 236 14.03 29.18 1.51
C TYR A 236 14.39 29.95 2.80
N PHE A 237 13.61 30.97 3.15
CA PHE A 237 13.84 31.71 4.39
C PHE A 237 13.52 30.89 5.64
N ALA A 238 12.66 29.89 5.53
CA ALA A 238 12.43 28.91 6.60
C ALA A 238 13.58 27.90 6.77
N GLY A 239 14.59 27.90 5.87
CA GLY A 239 15.75 27.01 5.94
C GLY A 239 15.48 25.61 5.40
N LEU A 240 14.41 25.42 4.60
CA LEU A 240 14.15 24.14 3.94
C LEU A 240 15.14 23.92 2.78
N GLU A 241 15.50 22.65 2.55
CA GLU A 241 16.38 22.27 1.45
C GLU A 241 15.65 22.37 0.11
N ASP A 242 16.28 23.01 -0.87
CA ASP A 242 15.80 23.04 -2.25
C ASP A 242 16.22 21.78 -2.98
N VAL A 243 15.27 20.89 -3.24
CA VAL A 243 15.49 19.62 -3.94
C VAL A 243 15.53 19.82 -5.45
N ALA A 244 14.59 20.58 -6.01
CA ALA A 244 14.52 20.93 -7.41
C ALA A 244 13.56 22.10 -7.65
N HIS A 245 13.96 23.09 -8.45
CA HIS A 245 13.08 24.14 -8.93
C HIS A 245 13.48 24.61 -10.34
N THR A 246 12.52 25.22 -11.03
CA THR A 246 12.78 25.95 -12.28
C THR A 246 12.61 27.43 -12.00
N PRO A 247 13.66 28.24 -12.19
CA PRO A 247 13.58 29.69 -11.98
C PRO A 247 12.51 30.31 -12.86
N HIS A 248 11.87 31.35 -12.35
CA HIS A 248 10.97 32.20 -13.12
C HIS A 248 11.82 33.11 -14.03
N SER A 249 11.46 33.19 -15.31
CA SER A 249 12.09 34.09 -16.29
C SER A 249 11.64 35.52 -16.15
#